data_e6c3f0119c0371ea48ac0d233cdaad12
#
_entry.id   e6c3f0119c0371ea48ac0d233cdaad12
#
_cell.length_a   1.000
_cell.length_b   1.000
_cell.length_c   1.000
_cell.angle_alpha   90.00
_cell.angle_beta   90.00
_cell.angle_gamma   90.00
#
_symmetry.space_group_name_H-M   'P 1'
#
loop_
_entity.id
_entity.type
_entity.pdbx_description
1 polymer ?
#
loop_
_entity_poly.entity_id
_entity_poly.type
_entity_poly.pdbx_seq_one_letter_code
_entity_poly.pdbx_strand_id
1 'polypeptide(L)'
;MRAALAEFDRLGRWTFLEKYGFHEAREYFLVTDTGRYDSKAIFAAAYEVQHGVAVSAGEISGGKSGAARRLHELGFVVEGLDDERGRRTFPSFDAALREFRLPLENLPAVREHLARFDFREAYIPPAGSYIAMVPSDGSLVHYINSGSIYFRHPDGRGELIPLPVNRLGRSGFTRSAAMRKPADVCPECWIELPSSGICPNH
;
A
#
# COMPACT_ATOMS: atom_id res chain seq x y z
N MET A 1 -2.68 12.90 2.27
CA MET A 1 -2.36 11.46 2.40
C MET A 1 -0.87 11.15 2.20
N ARG A 2 -0.25 11.37 1.02
CA ARG A 2 1.17 11.02 0.80
C ARG A 2 2.16 11.59 1.83
N ALA A 3 1.97 12.84 2.24
CA ALA A 3 2.80 13.47 3.26
C ALA A 3 2.69 12.76 4.63
N ALA A 4 1.48 12.36 5.03
CA ALA A 4 1.26 11.64 6.27
C ALA A 4 1.90 10.23 6.27
N LEU A 5 1.83 9.51 5.14
CA LEU A 5 2.50 8.22 4.96
C LEU A 5 4.04 8.37 5.04
N ALA A 6 4.59 9.33 4.30
CA ALA A 6 6.03 9.61 4.32
C ALA A 6 6.53 10.03 5.72
N GLU A 7 5.71 10.76 6.46
CA GLU A 7 6.03 11.12 7.83
C GLU A 7 6.00 9.91 8.77
N PHE A 8 5.01 9.03 8.63
CA PHE A 8 4.94 7.79 9.39
C PHE A 8 6.16 6.90 9.13
N ASP A 9 6.54 6.73 7.86
CA ASP A 9 7.72 5.94 7.48
C ASP A 9 9.02 6.54 8.03
N ARG A 10 9.13 7.86 8.06
CA ARG A 10 10.30 8.58 8.58
C ARG A 10 10.41 8.50 10.10
N LEU A 11 9.31 8.66 10.83
CA LEU A 11 9.27 8.69 12.29
C LEU A 11 9.25 7.29 12.91
N GLY A 12 8.73 6.31 12.19
CA GLY A 12 8.34 5.02 12.71
C GLY A 12 7.01 5.07 13.46
N ARG A 13 6.38 3.88 13.56
CA ARG A 13 5.02 3.72 14.10
C ARG A 13 4.81 4.36 15.47
N TRP A 14 5.68 4.05 16.42
CA TRP A 14 5.53 4.50 17.81
C TRP A 14 5.61 6.02 17.94
N THR A 15 6.64 6.63 17.38
CA THR A 15 6.85 8.09 17.43
C THR A 15 5.74 8.84 16.69
N PHE A 16 5.24 8.28 15.59
CA PHE A 16 4.12 8.86 14.85
C PHE A 16 2.83 8.82 15.67
N LEU A 17 2.49 7.68 16.27
CA LEU A 17 1.29 7.54 17.09
C LEU A 17 1.34 8.46 18.31
N GLU A 18 2.50 8.55 18.98
CA GLU A 18 2.70 9.45 20.11
C GLU A 18 2.55 10.92 19.69
N LYS A 19 3.16 11.33 18.58
CA LYS A 19 3.06 12.69 18.04
C LYS A 19 1.61 13.13 17.83
N TYR A 20 0.79 12.26 17.27
CA TYR A 20 -0.61 12.56 16.94
C TYR A 20 -1.59 12.18 18.04
N GLY A 21 -1.14 11.63 19.17
CA GLY A 21 -1.99 11.25 20.32
C GLY A 21 -2.90 10.07 20.04
N PHE A 22 -2.46 9.11 19.22
CA PHE A 22 -3.23 7.90 18.90
C PHE A 22 -2.62 6.65 19.52
N HIS A 23 -3.49 5.69 19.81
CA HIS A 23 -3.09 4.33 20.17
C HIS A 23 -3.02 3.45 18.92
N GLU A 24 -2.33 2.30 19.04
CA GLU A 24 -2.24 1.31 17.98
C GLU A 24 -3.61 0.83 17.51
N ALA A 25 -3.75 0.72 16.19
CA ALA A 25 -4.91 0.06 15.61
C ALA A 25 -4.91 -1.43 15.97
N ARG A 26 -6.08 -1.98 16.30
CA ARG A 26 -6.28 -3.40 16.58
C ARG A 26 -6.85 -4.16 15.39
N GLU A 27 -7.64 -3.49 14.57
CA GLU A 27 -8.47 -4.14 13.55
C GLU A 27 -8.31 -3.49 12.16
N TYR A 28 -8.37 -2.16 12.07
CA TYR A 28 -8.41 -1.45 10.79
C TYR A 28 -7.06 -0.84 10.44
N PHE A 29 -6.46 -1.32 9.35
CA PHE A 29 -5.18 -0.81 8.88
C PHE A 29 -5.29 -0.35 7.43
N LEU A 30 -4.76 0.83 7.15
CA LEU A 30 -4.52 1.26 5.79
C LEU A 30 -3.35 0.45 5.21
N VAL A 31 -3.56 -0.16 4.06
CA VAL A 31 -2.52 -0.92 3.33
C VAL A 31 -2.19 -0.21 2.04
N THR A 32 -0.91 -0.01 1.80
CA THR A 32 -0.36 0.59 0.58
C THR A 32 0.81 -0.24 0.06
N ASP A 33 1.36 0.14 -1.09
CA ASP A 33 2.54 -0.50 -1.65
C ASP A 33 3.80 -0.30 -0.78
N THR A 34 3.78 0.66 0.14
CA THR A 34 4.91 0.98 1.03
C THR A 34 4.79 0.34 2.41
N GLY A 35 3.59 -0.04 2.83
CA GLY A 35 3.43 -0.64 4.15
C GLY A 35 2.00 -0.71 4.66
N ARG A 36 1.92 -1.00 5.96
CA ARG A 36 0.69 -1.16 6.74
C ARG A 36 0.68 -0.12 7.86
N TYR A 37 -0.38 0.67 7.93
CA TYR A 37 -0.47 1.88 8.72
C TYR A 37 -1.71 1.89 9.60
N ASP A 38 -1.64 2.52 10.76
CA ASP A 38 -2.78 2.71 11.65
C ASP A 38 -3.78 3.68 11.02
N SER A 39 -4.88 3.17 10.49
CA SER A 39 -5.83 3.90 9.64
C SER A 39 -6.33 5.19 10.26
N LYS A 40 -6.65 5.18 11.57
CA LYS A 40 -7.18 6.34 12.29
C LYS A 40 -6.13 7.45 12.43
N ALA A 41 -4.89 7.09 12.78
CA ALA A 41 -3.80 8.03 12.95
C ALA A 41 -3.36 8.65 11.60
N ILE A 42 -3.25 7.83 10.56
CA ILE A 42 -2.94 8.31 9.20
C ILE A 42 -4.04 9.25 8.67
N PHE A 43 -5.30 8.93 8.93
CA PHE A 43 -6.41 9.81 8.52
C PHE A 43 -6.31 11.18 9.21
N ALA A 44 -6.06 11.20 10.52
CA ALA A 44 -5.91 12.44 11.28
C ALA A 44 -4.71 13.28 10.79
N ALA A 45 -3.55 12.67 10.62
CA ALA A 45 -2.37 13.35 10.09
C ALA A 45 -2.60 13.90 8.67
N ALA A 46 -3.25 13.13 7.81
CA ALA A 46 -3.58 13.59 6.46
C ALA A 46 -4.59 14.75 6.46
N TYR A 47 -5.53 14.74 7.40
CA TYR A 47 -6.47 15.82 7.60
C TYR A 47 -5.76 17.11 8.06
N GLU A 48 -4.86 17.00 9.04
CA GLU A 48 -4.06 18.13 9.51
C GLU A 48 -3.20 18.73 8.38
N VAL A 49 -2.53 17.90 7.60
CA VAL A 49 -1.74 18.36 6.44
C VAL A 49 -2.60 19.12 5.42
N GLN A 50 -3.84 18.69 5.22
CA GLN A 50 -4.72 19.28 4.21
C GLN A 50 -5.41 20.56 4.70
N HIS A 51 -5.80 20.61 5.97
CA HIS A 51 -6.67 21.66 6.52
C HIS A 51 -5.97 22.57 7.55
N GLY A 52 -4.75 22.23 7.97
CA GLY A 52 -4.02 22.96 8.99
C GLY A 52 -4.60 22.84 10.39
N VAL A 53 -5.50 21.88 10.62
CA VAL A 53 -6.19 21.68 11.91
C VAL A 53 -5.92 20.26 12.40
N ALA A 54 -5.31 20.14 13.57
CA ALA A 54 -5.11 18.87 14.22
C ALA A 54 -6.45 18.28 14.70
N VAL A 55 -6.64 16.99 14.54
CA VAL A 55 -7.83 16.27 14.99
C VAL A 55 -7.41 15.20 15.99
N SER A 56 -7.99 15.25 17.17
CA SER A 56 -7.68 14.33 18.27
C SER A 56 -8.31 12.95 18.08
N ALA A 57 -7.79 11.97 18.81
CA ALA A 57 -8.31 10.61 18.80
C ALA A 57 -9.79 10.51 19.25
N GLY A 58 -10.26 11.45 20.07
CA GLY A 58 -11.65 11.50 20.54
C GLY A 58 -12.62 12.04 19.48
N GLU A 59 -12.15 12.88 18.57
CA GLU A 59 -12.97 13.52 17.54
C GLU A 59 -13.17 12.65 16.29
N ILE A 60 -12.36 11.63 16.09
CA ILE A 60 -12.47 10.70 14.96
C ILE A 60 -12.91 9.32 15.45
N SER A 61 -13.99 8.79 14.90
CA SER A 61 -14.31 7.38 15.01
C SER A 61 -13.37 6.56 14.13
N GLY A 62 -12.81 5.45 14.66
CA GLY A 62 -11.82 4.63 13.93
C GLY A 62 -12.40 3.48 13.11
N GLY A 63 -13.62 3.05 13.42
CA GLY A 63 -14.19 1.80 12.91
C GLY A 63 -14.87 1.89 11.54
N LYS A 64 -15.79 0.90 11.32
CA LYS A 64 -16.57 0.74 10.06
C LYS A 64 -17.35 1.98 9.62
N SER A 65 -17.65 2.91 10.52
CA SER A 65 -18.35 4.17 10.24
C SER A 65 -17.46 5.41 10.29
N GLY A 66 -16.17 5.24 10.56
CA GLY A 66 -15.24 6.35 10.78
C GLY A 66 -14.10 6.43 9.78
N ALA A 67 -12.87 6.65 10.29
CA ALA A 67 -11.67 6.84 9.47
C ALA A 67 -11.41 5.68 8.50
N ALA A 68 -11.61 4.43 8.94
CA ALA A 68 -11.45 3.25 8.10
C ALA A 68 -12.39 3.29 6.88
N ARG A 69 -13.67 3.59 7.13
CA ARG A 69 -14.67 3.73 6.05
C ARG A 69 -14.29 4.86 5.11
N ARG A 70 -13.92 6.02 5.64
CA ARG A 70 -13.59 7.19 4.82
C ARG A 70 -12.37 6.95 3.94
N LEU A 71 -11.35 6.27 4.46
CA LEU A 71 -10.19 5.85 3.66
C LEU A 71 -10.59 4.89 2.54
N HIS A 72 -11.47 3.94 2.83
CA HIS A 72 -11.99 3.00 1.83
C HIS A 72 -12.79 3.72 0.73
N GLU A 73 -13.66 4.66 1.08
CA GLU A 73 -14.41 5.51 0.12
C GLU A 73 -13.49 6.36 -0.77
N LEU A 74 -12.33 6.74 -0.25
CA LEU A 74 -11.28 7.45 -1.00
C LEU A 74 -10.43 6.52 -1.88
N GLY A 75 -10.75 5.22 -1.92
CA GLY A 75 -10.10 4.23 -2.77
C GLY A 75 -8.89 3.54 -2.18
N PHE A 76 -8.66 3.68 -0.86
CA PHE A 76 -7.58 2.97 -0.20
C PHE A 76 -8.01 1.57 0.25
N VAL A 77 -7.05 0.64 0.24
CA VAL A 77 -7.24 -0.68 0.86
C VAL A 77 -7.20 -0.51 2.37
N VAL A 78 -8.27 -0.92 3.04
CA VAL A 78 -8.34 -0.91 4.50
C VAL A 78 -8.62 -2.33 4.98
N GLU A 79 -7.61 -2.95 5.58
CA GLU A 79 -7.72 -4.24 6.22
C GLU A 79 -8.76 -4.19 7.35
N GLY A 80 -9.57 -5.24 7.48
CA GLY A 80 -10.65 -5.32 8.48
C GLY A 80 -11.97 -4.67 8.04
N LEU A 81 -11.96 -3.87 6.96
CA LEU A 81 -13.15 -3.25 6.41
C LEU A 81 -13.57 -3.96 5.11
N ASP A 82 -14.45 -4.93 5.22
CA ASP A 82 -15.07 -5.55 4.05
C ASP A 82 -16.46 -4.92 3.82
N ASP A 83 -16.57 -4.12 2.76
CA ASP A 83 -17.83 -3.53 2.33
C ASP A 83 -18.33 -4.21 1.06
N GLU A 84 -19.30 -5.09 1.21
CA GLU A 84 -19.91 -5.81 0.10
C GLU A 84 -20.74 -4.91 -0.83
N ARG A 85 -21.13 -3.72 -0.38
CA ARG A 85 -21.96 -2.81 -1.14
C ARG A 85 -21.25 -2.25 -2.36
N GLY A 86 -21.78 -2.55 -3.54
CA GLY A 86 -21.27 -2.03 -4.80
C GLY A 86 -19.97 -2.66 -5.29
N ARG A 87 -19.45 -3.70 -4.62
CA ARG A 87 -18.34 -4.50 -5.16
C ARG A 87 -18.79 -5.25 -6.42
N ARG A 88 -17.93 -5.33 -7.43
CA ARG A 88 -18.14 -6.15 -8.61
C ARG A 88 -17.46 -7.48 -8.41
N THR A 89 -18.23 -8.55 -8.43
CA THR A 89 -17.74 -9.92 -8.20
C THR A 89 -17.45 -10.62 -9.53
N PHE A 90 -16.37 -11.39 -9.56
CA PHE A 90 -15.89 -12.13 -10.73
C PHE A 90 -15.60 -13.58 -10.35
N PRO A 91 -15.78 -14.54 -11.27
CA PRO A 91 -15.51 -15.95 -11.01
C PRO A 91 -14.01 -16.29 -10.93
N SER A 92 -13.14 -15.40 -11.40
CA SER A 92 -11.70 -15.63 -11.42
C SER A 92 -10.90 -14.34 -11.45
N PHE A 93 -9.58 -14.44 -11.17
CA PHE A 93 -8.63 -13.34 -11.34
C PHE A 93 -8.63 -12.81 -12.79
N ASP A 94 -8.58 -13.69 -13.79
CA ASP A 94 -8.52 -13.26 -15.18
C ASP A 94 -9.79 -12.53 -15.63
N ALA A 95 -10.95 -12.87 -15.06
CA ALA A 95 -12.18 -12.12 -15.30
C ALA A 95 -12.11 -10.71 -14.68
N ALA A 96 -11.61 -10.58 -13.46
CA ALA A 96 -11.44 -9.30 -12.79
C ALA A 96 -10.36 -8.44 -13.47
N LEU A 97 -9.30 -9.07 -13.96
CA LEU A 97 -8.17 -8.37 -14.63
C LEU A 97 -8.59 -7.60 -15.88
N ARG A 98 -9.67 -8.02 -16.56
CA ARG A 98 -10.22 -7.30 -17.73
C ARG A 98 -10.71 -5.89 -17.38
N GLU A 99 -11.09 -5.68 -16.12
CA GLU A 99 -11.59 -4.41 -15.61
C GLU A 99 -10.60 -3.69 -14.70
N PHE A 100 -9.52 -4.35 -14.30
CA PHE A 100 -8.49 -3.79 -13.44
C PHE A 100 -7.19 -3.52 -14.21
N ARG A 101 -6.67 -2.30 -14.07
CA ARG A 101 -5.42 -1.91 -14.75
C ARG A 101 -4.20 -2.33 -13.94
N LEU A 102 -3.77 -3.59 -14.14
CA LEU A 102 -2.50 -4.08 -13.64
C LEU A 102 -1.40 -3.86 -14.70
N PRO A 103 -0.22 -3.31 -14.34
CA PRO A 103 0.93 -3.29 -15.24
C PRO A 103 1.27 -4.70 -15.74
N LEU A 104 1.52 -4.85 -17.03
CA LEU A 104 1.78 -6.17 -17.63
C LEU A 104 3.03 -6.84 -17.02
N GLU A 105 4.01 -6.04 -16.64
CA GLU A 105 5.24 -6.50 -16.00
C GLU A 105 4.99 -7.13 -14.62
N ASN A 106 3.89 -6.77 -13.97
CA ASN A 106 3.51 -7.31 -12.66
C ASN A 106 2.75 -8.65 -12.76
N LEU A 107 2.18 -8.94 -13.93
CA LEU A 107 1.31 -10.10 -14.11
C LEU A 107 1.99 -11.44 -13.80
N PRO A 108 3.24 -11.72 -14.21
CA PRO A 108 3.92 -12.97 -13.86
C PRO A 108 4.03 -13.19 -12.35
N ALA A 109 4.45 -12.17 -11.61
CA ALA A 109 4.61 -12.25 -10.14
C ALA A 109 3.26 -12.45 -9.43
N VAL A 110 2.20 -11.79 -9.89
CA VAL A 110 0.86 -11.98 -9.36
C VAL A 110 0.37 -13.40 -9.61
N ARG A 111 0.51 -13.91 -10.83
CA ARG A 111 0.11 -15.29 -11.16
C ARG A 111 0.89 -16.34 -10.39
N GLU A 112 2.18 -16.15 -10.22
CA GLU A 112 3.01 -17.03 -9.38
C GLU A 112 2.52 -17.05 -7.93
N HIS A 113 2.17 -15.89 -7.37
CA HIS A 113 1.59 -15.82 -6.03
C HIS A 113 0.25 -16.54 -5.96
N LEU A 114 -0.67 -16.25 -6.88
CA LEU A 114 -2.01 -16.82 -6.88
C LEU A 114 -2.02 -18.33 -7.12
N ALA A 115 -1.05 -18.87 -7.85
CA ALA A 115 -0.93 -20.31 -8.11
C ALA A 115 -0.68 -21.17 -6.84
N ARG A 116 -0.31 -20.54 -5.72
CA ARG A 116 -0.07 -21.24 -4.44
C ARG A 116 -1.35 -21.43 -3.62
N PHE A 117 -2.45 -20.84 -4.03
CA PHE A 117 -3.69 -20.81 -3.27
C PHE A 117 -4.88 -21.15 -4.16
N ASP A 118 -5.93 -21.66 -3.55
CA ASP A 118 -7.20 -21.90 -4.22
C ASP A 118 -8.19 -20.78 -3.86
N PHE A 119 -8.81 -20.17 -4.89
CA PHE A 119 -9.71 -19.03 -4.73
C PHE A 119 -11.09 -19.35 -5.35
N ARG A 120 -12.15 -19.06 -4.60
CA ARG A 120 -13.53 -19.26 -5.06
C ARG A 120 -14.08 -18.10 -5.89
N GLU A 121 -13.61 -16.89 -5.64
CA GLU A 121 -14.07 -15.68 -6.33
C GLU A 121 -13.04 -14.56 -6.25
N ALA A 122 -13.19 -13.58 -7.14
CA ALA A 122 -12.50 -12.29 -7.06
C ALA A 122 -13.53 -11.17 -6.96
N TYR A 123 -13.16 -10.02 -6.36
CA TYR A 123 -13.98 -8.82 -6.47
C TYR A 123 -13.14 -7.56 -6.62
N ILE A 124 -13.75 -6.53 -7.22
CA ILE A 124 -13.19 -5.18 -7.31
C ILE A 124 -14.12 -4.26 -6.52
N PRO A 125 -13.60 -3.48 -5.55
CA PRO A 125 -14.41 -2.51 -4.80
C PRO A 125 -14.90 -1.38 -5.71
N PRO A 126 -15.90 -0.59 -5.28
CA PRO A 126 -16.43 0.54 -6.07
C PRO A 126 -15.35 1.53 -6.52
N ALA A 127 -14.34 1.75 -5.69
CA ALA A 127 -13.21 2.63 -5.99
C ALA A 127 -12.24 2.08 -7.07
N GLY A 128 -12.33 0.79 -7.43
CA GLY A 128 -11.48 0.18 -8.44
C GLY A 128 -10.00 0.11 -8.07
N SER A 129 -9.65 0.17 -6.78
CA SER A 129 -8.27 0.35 -6.31
C SER A 129 -7.46 -0.95 -6.20
N TYR A 130 -8.14 -2.11 -6.17
CA TYR A 130 -7.51 -3.43 -6.09
C TYR A 130 -8.43 -4.53 -6.62
N ILE A 131 -7.86 -5.71 -6.89
CA ILE A 131 -8.59 -6.96 -7.00
C ILE A 131 -8.42 -7.72 -5.68
N ALA A 132 -9.53 -8.08 -5.04
CA ALA A 132 -9.53 -8.95 -3.88
C ALA A 132 -9.78 -10.39 -4.33
N MET A 133 -8.93 -11.31 -3.87
CA MET A 133 -9.03 -12.74 -4.13
C MET A 133 -9.49 -13.44 -2.86
N VAL A 134 -10.67 -14.10 -2.90
CA VAL A 134 -11.27 -14.76 -1.75
C VAL A 134 -10.91 -16.24 -1.76
N PRO A 135 -10.10 -16.71 -0.78
CA PRO A 135 -9.70 -18.10 -0.72
C PRO A 135 -10.87 -19.07 -0.49
N SER A 136 -10.76 -20.28 -1.05
CA SER A 136 -11.75 -21.34 -0.92
C SER A 136 -11.76 -21.99 0.47
N ASP A 137 -10.62 -21.98 1.15
CA ASP A 137 -10.41 -22.58 2.47
C ASP A 137 -10.90 -21.71 3.65
N GLY A 138 -11.47 -20.54 3.35
CA GLY A 138 -11.93 -19.60 4.37
C GLY A 138 -10.81 -18.77 5.02
N SER A 139 -9.59 -18.85 4.53
CA SER A 139 -8.50 -17.96 4.95
C SER A 139 -8.76 -16.51 4.53
N LEU A 140 -7.88 -15.59 4.95
CA LEU A 140 -8.09 -14.17 4.72
C LEU A 140 -7.84 -13.77 3.27
N VAL A 141 -8.58 -12.77 2.81
CA VAL A 141 -8.55 -12.24 1.45
C VAL A 141 -7.16 -11.74 1.06
N HIS A 142 -6.75 -12.02 -0.18
CA HIS A 142 -5.54 -11.49 -0.79
C HIS A 142 -5.89 -10.26 -1.64
N TYR A 143 -5.19 -9.16 -1.44
CA TYR A 143 -5.42 -7.89 -2.13
C TYR A 143 -4.32 -7.65 -3.16
N ILE A 144 -4.70 -7.59 -4.43
CA ILE A 144 -3.80 -7.32 -5.56
C ILE A 144 -3.95 -5.86 -5.94
N ASN A 145 -2.97 -5.04 -5.54
CA ASN A 145 -2.88 -3.65 -5.94
C ASN A 145 -2.07 -3.50 -7.23
N SER A 146 -2.02 -2.30 -7.80
CA SER A 146 -1.23 -2.04 -9.01
C SER A 146 0.27 -2.25 -8.83
N GLY A 147 0.79 -2.11 -7.61
CA GLY A 147 2.23 -2.20 -7.28
C GLY A 147 2.58 -3.17 -6.15
N SER A 148 1.62 -3.87 -5.55
CA SER A 148 1.88 -4.82 -4.46
C SER A 148 0.78 -5.87 -4.32
N ILE A 149 1.13 -6.95 -3.63
CA ILE A 149 0.18 -7.94 -3.13
C ILE A 149 0.21 -7.86 -1.61
N TYR A 150 -0.96 -7.77 -0.98
CA TYR A 150 -1.09 -7.86 0.47
C TYR A 150 -1.99 -9.04 0.86
N PHE A 151 -1.56 -9.82 1.85
CA PHE A 151 -2.37 -10.89 2.43
C PHE A 151 -1.96 -11.15 3.88
N ARG A 152 -2.74 -11.95 4.59
CA ARG A 152 -2.45 -12.39 5.94
C ARG A 152 -2.25 -13.90 5.99
N HIS A 153 -1.29 -14.31 6.81
CA HIS A 153 -1.11 -15.70 7.19
C HIS A 153 -2.14 -16.13 8.24
N PRO A 154 -2.39 -17.45 8.39
CA PRO A 154 -3.31 -17.96 9.42
C PRO A 154 -2.93 -17.56 10.85
N ASP A 155 -1.64 -17.30 11.11
CA ASP A 155 -1.13 -16.78 12.40
C ASP A 155 -1.44 -15.29 12.63
N GLY A 156 -2.12 -14.64 11.69
CA GLY A 156 -2.50 -13.23 11.75
C GLY A 156 -1.43 -12.25 11.27
N ARG A 157 -0.23 -12.73 10.92
CA ARG A 157 0.86 -11.91 10.39
C ARG A 157 0.53 -11.44 8.97
N GLY A 158 0.56 -10.12 8.76
CA GLY A 158 0.42 -9.53 7.41
C GLY A 158 1.72 -9.63 6.61
N GLU A 159 1.60 -9.90 5.32
CA GLU A 159 2.70 -9.88 4.36
C GLU A 159 2.37 -8.97 3.19
N LEU A 160 3.33 -8.12 2.83
CA LEU A 160 3.27 -7.24 1.67
C LEU A 160 4.39 -7.65 0.70
N ILE A 161 4.01 -8.05 -0.51
CA ILE A 161 4.94 -8.41 -1.58
C ILE A 161 4.97 -7.24 -2.59
N PRO A 162 6.08 -6.50 -2.70
CA PRO A 162 6.20 -5.46 -3.73
C PRO A 162 6.29 -6.10 -5.10
N LEU A 163 5.61 -5.50 -6.09
CA LEU A 163 5.63 -5.93 -7.48
C LEU A 163 6.71 -5.17 -8.28
N PRO A 164 7.19 -5.73 -9.42
CA PRO A 164 8.26 -5.13 -10.22
C PRO A 164 7.99 -3.67 -10.62
N VAL A 165 6.76 -3.36 -11.01
CA VAL A 165 6.32 -1.98 -11.28
C VAL A 165 5.49 -1.49 -10.13
N ASN A 166 6.09 -0.62 -9.31
CA ASN A 166 5.43 0.10 -8.25
C ASN A 166 5.33 1.59 -8.62
N ARG A 167 4.13 2.08 -8.95
CA ARG A 167 3.91 3.46 -9.44
C ARG A 167 4.05 4.55 -8.39
N LEU A 168 4.22 4.21 -7.11
CA LEU A 168 4.54 5.20 -6.08
C LEU A 168 5.94 5.81 -6.24
N GLY A 169 6.80 5.24 -7.10
CA GLY A 169 8.16 5.69 -7.37
C GLY A 169 8.31 6.90 -8.30
N ARG A 170 7.25 7.62 -8.71
CA ARG A 170 7.39 8.86 -9.51
C ARG A 170 7.48 10.16 -8.71
N SER A 171 7.42 10.11 -7.40
CA SER A 171 7.85 11.21 -6.53
C SER A 171 8.92 10.71 -5.56
N GLY A 172 10.16 10.65 -6.03
CA GLY A 172 11.38 10.82 -5.25
C GLY A 172 11.69 9.86 -4.11
N PHE A 173 10.91 8.82 -3.81
CA PHE A 173 11.22 7.90 -2.73
C PHE A 173 11.07 6.43 -3.13
N THR A 174 12.21 5.77 -3.02
CA THR A 174 12.50 4.34 -3.09
C THR A 174 12.33 3.66 -4.45
N ARG A 175 13.33 3.82 -5.29
CA ARG A 175 13.91 2.60 -5.88
C ARG A 175 14.26 1.69 -4.72
N SER A 176 13.76 0.44 -4.75
CA SER A 176 14.17 -0.57 -3.78
C SER A 176 15.69 -0.51 -3.62
N ALA A 177 16.15 -0.39 -2.38
CA ALA A 177 17.57 -0.38 -2.02
C ALA A 177 18.32 -1.67 -2.44
N ALA A 178 17.64 -2.61 -3.10
CA ALA A 178 18.17 -3.91 -3.49
C ALA A 178 18.77 -3.96 -4.92
N MET A 179 18.70 -2.88 -5.73
CA MET A 179 19.21 -2.93 -7.12
C MET A 179 19.84 -1.65 -7.66
N ARG A 180 20.31 -0.76 -6.82
CA ARG A 180 21.33 0.18 -7.24
C ARG A 180 22.69 -0.41 -6.90
N LYS A 181 23.47 -0.78 -7.91
CA LYS A 181 24.93 -0.66 -7.78
C LYS A 181 25.19 0.72 -7.20
N PRO A 182 26.08 0.85 -6.20
CA PRO A 182 26.53 2.16 -5.78
C PRO A 182 26.87 2.95 -7.05
N ALA A 183 26.30 4.13 -7.21
CA ALA A 183 26.65 4.98 -8.33
C ALA A 183 28.14 5.25 -8.21
N ASP A 184 28.90 4.95 -9.25
CA ASP A 184 30.31 5.28 -9.28
C ASP A 184 30.42 6.80 -9.19
N VAL A 185 31.12 7.29 -8.17
CA VAL A 185 31.31 8.70 -7.90
C VAL A 185 32.70 9.10 -8.43
N CYS A 186 32.79 10.20 -9.12
CA CYS A 186 34.09 10.72 -9.54
C CYS A 186 34.99 11.00 -8.34
N PRO A 187 36.20 10.44 -8.27
CA PRO A 187 37.08 10.61 -7.10
C PRO A 187 37.62 12.03 -6.94
N GLU A 188 37.55 12.86 -7.98
CA GLU A 188 38.10 14.22 -7.96
C GLU A 188 37.03 15.27 -7.61
N CYS A 189 35.81 15.17 -8.13
CA CYS A 189 34.75 16.17 -7.91
C CYS A 189 33.54 15.64 -7.13
N TRP A 190 33.51 14.37 -6.75
CA TRP A 190 32.47 13.72 -5.95
C TRP A 190 31.07 13.78 -6.57
N ILE A 191 30.97 13.99 -7.88
CA ILE A 191 29.70 13.97 -8.63
C ILE A 191 29.42 12.54 -9.11
N GLU A 192 28.17 12.12 -9.07
CA GLU A 192 27.71 10.84 -9.61
C GLU A 192 28.05 10.74 -11.10
N LEU A 193 28.79 9.71 -11.49
CA LEU A 193 29.18 9.48 -12.87
C LEU A 193 27.94 9.07 -13.70
N PRO A 194 27.80 9.59 -14.92
CA PRO A 194 26.81 9.11 -15.88
C PRO A 194 27.08 7.65 -16.23
N SER A 195 26.11 6.99 -16.87
CA SER A 195 26.21 5.58 -17.27
C SER A 195 27.40 5.28 -18.22
N SER A 196 27.98 6.32 -18.82
CA SER A 196 29.22 6.23 -19.62
C SER A 196 30.49 6.06 -18.79
N GLY A 197 30.42 6.28 -17.46
CA GLY A 197 31.58 6.24 -16.57
C GLY A 197 32.55 7.41 -16.70
N ILE A 198 32.26 8.40 -17.57
CA ILE A 198 33.13 9.54 -17.85
C ILE A 198 32.58 10.78 -17.10
N CYS A 199 33.41 11.39 -16.27
CA CYS A 199 33.04 12.60 -15.55
C CYS A 199 32.91 13.78 -16.54
N PRO A 200 31.79 14.52 -16.49
CA PRO A 200 31.61 15.67 -17.40
C PRO A 200 32.50 16.88 -17.03
N ASN A 201 33.16 16.85 -15.88
CA ASN A 201 34.01 17.94 -15.40
C ASN A 201 35.50 17.69 -15.63
N HIS A 202 35.90 16.53 -16.13
CA HIS A 202 37.29 16.19 -16.45
C HIS A 202 37.39 15.40 -17.73
#